data_a365778b780bad0711e8ba32d03c6bc3
#
_entry.id   a365778b780bad0711e8ba32d03c6bc3
#
_cell.length_a   1.000
_cell.length_b   1.000
_cell.length_c   1.000
_cell.angle_alpha   90.00
_cell.angle_beta   90.00
_cell.angle_gamma   90.00
#
_symmetry.space_group_name_H-M   'P 1'
#
loop_
_entity.id
_entity.type
_entity.pdbx_description
1 polymer ?
#
loop_
_entity_poly.entity_id
_entity_poly.type
_entity_poly.pdbx_seq_one_letter_code
_entity_poly.pdbx_strand_id
1 'polypeptide(L)'
;MAIVKHIKSRNANYSAAISYLLFEHDEKTGKKIVDESGRSILRKEFYMDGLNCDSMSFDKECELTNDHFHKNKKREDIKSHHYIISYDPADATENGLTGERAQAISLDLAKQMFPGYQALVVTHTDGHNESGNIHTHIVINSVRKTAVERQPYMDKPHEEAAGYKHRSTDKFMNTFKKTVMDRCQQEGLHQIDLLAPAERKITQKEYMAQKHGQQKLDEINQKIIEDGLKPTSTVFLTQKEYLRNAIDECAATSNSFDEFQSKLLEQFQISVIDHRGRYSYLHPDRQKRITERVLGTRYGKEHLEQTFLRKDPLTILYVRSHLRLVVNLQTNVKAMQSPAYAHRIKLSNLQQMANTIIYVQEHGFDTQSDLKNTLLASKQELKEMQTQVAQHRSNLRILNDQISNLVVETSSTHRLTNNSV
;
A
#
# COMPACT_ATOMS: atom_id res chain seq x y z
N MET A 1 6.09 -7.42 -8.91
CA MET A 1 6.86 -6.16 -8.73
C MET A 1 7.72 -6.24 -7.48
N ALA A 2 9.00 -5.91 -7.58
CA ALA A 2 9.87 -5.93 -6.41
C ALA A 2 9.57 -4.76 -5.46
N ILE A 3 9.49 -5.05 -4.16
CA ILE A 3 9.22 -4.07 -3.08
C ILE A 3 10.37 -4.13 -2.08
N VAL A 4 10.77 -2.96 -1.58
CA VAL A 4 11.84 -2.85 -0.59
C VAL A 4 11.27 -2.41 0.76
N LYS A 5 11.59 -3.17 1.82
CA LYS A 5 11.27 -2.83 3.21
C LYS A 5 12.56 -2.74 4.03
N HIS A 6 12.62 -1.81 5.00
CA HIS A 6 13.76 -1.64 5.90
C HIS A 6 13.29 -1.60 7.35
N ILE A 7 13.99 -2.35 8.20
CA ILE A 7 13.73 -2.46 9.63
C ILE A 7 15.04 -2.21 10.39
N LYS A 8 14.99 -1.39 11.44
CA LYS A 8 16.12 -1.15 12.36
C LYS A 8 15.93 -2.00 13.60
N SER A 9 16.94 -2.79 13.96
CA SER A 9 16.90 -3.64 15.16
C SER A 9 17.82 -3.12 16.25
N ARG A 10 17.32 -3.11 17.46
CA ARG A 10 18.09 -2.84 18.69
C ARG A 10 18.39 -4.14 19.45
N ASN A 11 17.97 -5.28 18.96
CA ASN A 11 18.24 -6.57 19.55
C ASN A 11 19.74 -6.85 19.49
N ALA A 12 20.35 -7.11 20.64
CA ALA A 12 21.77 -7.44 20.74
C ALA A 12 22.05 -8.90 20.32
N ASN A 13 21.02 -9.74 20.32
CA ASN A 13 21.15 -11.12 19.93
C ASN A 13 21.01 -11.25 18.40
N TYR A 14 22.14 -11.33 17.70
CA TYR A 14 22.18 -11.55 16.24
C TYR A 14 21.71 -12.94 15.85
N SER A 15 21.84 -13.95 16.73
CA SER A 15 21.36 -15.31 16.48
C SER A 15 19.83 -15.36 16.41
N ALA A 16 19.13 -14.39 16.98
CA ALA A 16 17.69 -14.27 16.83
C ALA A 16 17.29 -13.97 15.36
N ALA A 17 18.11 -13.21 14.63
CA ALA A 17 17.87 -12.98 13.21
C ALA A 17 18.09 -14.26 12.39
N ILE A 18 19.20 -14.98 12.64
CA ILE A 18 19.46 -16.28 12.02
C ILE A 18 18.28 -17.23 12.27
N SER A 19 17.90 -17.33 13.54
CA SER A 19 16.81 -18.19 13.98
C SER A 19 15.48 -17.86 13.27
N TYR A 20 15.15 -16.57 13.16
CA TYR A 20 13.96 -16.09 12.45
C TYR A 20 13.98 -16.47 10.96
N LEU A 21 15.15 -16.44 10.35
CA LEU A 21 15.30 -16.70 8.92
C LEU A 21 15.32 -18.20 8.58
N LEU A 22 15.83 -19.05 9.48
CA LEU A 22 15.99 -20.48 9.21
C LEU A 22 14.80 -21.33 9.64
N PHE A 23 14.10 -20.94 10.72
CA PHE A 23 13.02 -21.76 11.28
C PHE A 23 11.64 -21.19 10.93
N GLU A 24 10.65 -22.09 10.89
CA GLU A 24 9.25 -21.70 10.72
C GLU A 24 8.73 -20.98 11.95
N HIS A 25 7.94 -19.92 11.72
CA HIS A 25 7.31 -19.12 12.77
C HIS A 25 5.82 -18.96 12.49
N ASP A 26 5.04 -19.07 13.55
CA ASP A 26 3.63 -18.74 13.51
C ASP A 26 3.43 -17.25 13.25
N GLU A 27 2.72 -16.92 12.19
CA GLU A 27 2.54 -15.55 11.72
C GLU A 27 1.75 -14.65 12.68
N LYS A 28 0.89 -15.24 13.52
CA LYS A 28 0.06 -14.48 14.45
C LYS A 28 0.80 -14.18 15.75
N THR A 29 1.51 -15.17 16.26
CA THR A 29 2.20 -15.06 17.56
C THR A 29 3.67 -14.68 17.43
N GLY A 30 4.28 -14.86 16.25
CA GLY A 30 5.72 -14.68 16.01
C GLY A 30 6.60 -15.71 16.73
N LYS A 31 6.00 -16.77 17.30
CA LYS A 31 6.73 -17.85 17.98
C LYS A 31 7.17 -18.89 16.98
N LYS A 32 8.29 -19.56 17.27
CA LYS A 32 8.75 -20.70 16.47
C LYS A 32 7.73 -21.82 16.50
N ILE A 33 7.54 -22.46 15.36
CA ILE A 33 6.79 -23.69 15.25
C ILE A 33 7.71 -24.84 15.66
N VAL A 34 7.20 -25.71 16.52
CA VAL A 34 7.94 -26.87 17.01
C VAL A 34 7.24 -28.15 16.62
N ASP A 35 8.02 -29.21 16.40
CA ASP A 35 7.51 -30.55 16.18
C ASP A 35 7.00 -31.21 17.48
N GLU A 36 6.49 -32.44 17.39
CA GLU A 36 5.99 -33.20 18.52
C GLU A 36 7.06 -33.49 19.61
N SER A 37 8.36 -33.40 19.25
CA SER A 37 9.50 -33.55 20.17
C SER A 37 9.98 -32.23 20.79
N GLY A 38 9.31 -31.11 20.47
CA GLY A 38 9.67 -29.76 20.94
C GLY A 38 10.84 -29.13 20.20
N ARG A 39 11.28 -29.69 19.05
CA ARG A 39 12.34 -29.13 18.22
C ARG A 39 11.77 -28.13 17.23
N SER A 40 12.49 -27.00 17.03
CA SER A 40 12.08 -26.00 16.04
C SER A 40 12.13 -26.60 14.62
N ILE A 41 11.07 -26.38 13.84
CA ILE A 41 10.96 -26.84 12.46
C ILE A 41 11.79 -25.93 11.56
N LEU A 42 12.71 -26.54 10.80
CA LEU A 42 13.50 -25.82 9.79
C LEU A 42 12.61 -25.56 8.56
N ARG A 43 12.76 -24.40 7.92
CA ARG A 43 12.07 -24.10 6.66
C ARG A 43 12.44 -25.12 5.59
N LYS A 44 11.47 -25.50 4.76
CA LYS A 44 11.65 -26.54 3.74
C LYS A 44 12.62 -26.11 2.65
N GLU A 45 12.58 -24.85 2.25
CA GLU A 45 13.43 -24.30 1.20
C GLU A 45 13.88 -22.91 1.58
N PHE A 46 15.19 -22.71 1.60
CA PHE A 46 15.83 -21.39 1.74
C PHE A 46 17.24 -21.44 1.14
N TYR A 47 17.69 -20.28 0.71
CA TYR A 47 19.05 -20.06 0.19
C TYR A 47 19.74 -19.08 1.12
N MET A 48 20.99 -19.33 1.50
CA MET A 48 21.70 -18.52 2.50
C MET A 48 23.16 -18.31 2.14
N ASP A 49 23.61 -17.05 2.14
CA ASP A 49 25.00 -16.65 1.94
C ASP A 49 25.42 -15.60 2.97
N GLY A 50 26.73 -15.63 3.32
CA GLY A 50 27.39 -14.59 4.11
C GLY A 50 28.14 -13.62 3.23
N LEU A 51 28.07 -12.32 3.54
CA LEU A 51 28.92 -11.28 2.95
C LEU A 51 29.89 -10.77 4.02
N ASN A 52 31.20 -10.85 3.76
CA ASN A 52 32.28 -10.47 4.69
C ASN A 52 32.23 -11.23 6.05
N CYS A 53 31.55 -12.35 6.09
CA CYS A 53 31.44 -13.25 7.23
C CYS A 53 31.04 -14.64 6.77
N ASP A 54 31.23 -15.65 7.60
CA ASP A 54 30.60 -16.95 7.43
C ASP A 54 29.12 -16.85 7.84
N SER A 55 28.22 -17.45 7.05
CA SER A 55 26.77 -17.36 7.27
C SER A 55 26.33 -18.03 8.59
N MET A 56 27.00 -19.10 9.01
CA MET A 56 26.68 -19.84 10.21
C MET A 56 27.24 -19.20 11.49
N SER A 57 28.28 -18.39 11.37
CA SER A 57 28.91 -17.66 12.48
C SER A 57 28.65 -16.15 12.45
N PHE A 58 27.72 -15.68 11.62
CA PHE A 58 27.37 -14.27 11.44
C PHE A 58 27.16 -13.52 12.76
N ASP A 59 26.46 -14.13 13.73
CA ASP A 59 26.17 -13.55 15.03
C ASP A 59 27.47 -13.29 15.81
N LYS A 60 28.35 -14.28 15.90
CA LYS A 60 29.61 -14.18 16.65
C LYS A 60 30.59 -13.21 15.97
N GLU A 61 30.66 -13.25 14.66
CA GLU A 61 31.51 -12.30 13.95
C GLU A 61 31.04 -10.86 14.06
N CYS A 62 29.72 -10.62 14.10
CA CYS A 62 29.15 -9.29 14.37
C CYS A 62 29.49 -8.81 15.78
N GLU A 63 29.37 -9.68 16.80
CA GLU A 63 29.76 -9.38 18.17
C GLU A 63 31.24 -8.98 18.26
N LEU A 64 32.13 -9.78 17.70
CA LEU A 64 33.57 -9.50 17.64
C LEU A 64 33.91 -8.17 16.95
N THR A 65 33.24 -7.87 15.82
CA THR A 65 33.41 -6.59 15.13
C THR A 65 32.96 -5.41 15.98
N ASN A 66 31.80 -5.54 16.66
CA ASN A 66 31.29 -4.49 17.53
C ASN A 66 32.21 -4.25 18.72
N ASP A 67 32.76 -5.31 19.31
CA ASP A 67 33.70 -5.22 20.46
C ASP A 67 35.02 -4.59 20.01
N HIS A 68 35.56 -4.99 18.86
CA HIS A 68 36.79 -4.43 18.30
C HIS A 68 36.70 -2.90 18.12
N PHE A 69 35.57 -2.41 17.60
CA PHE A 69 35.34 -0.98 17.39
C PHE A 69 34.69 -0.28 18.58
N HIS A 70 34.45 -0.96 19.69
CA HIS A 70 33.77 -0.45 20.90
C HIS A 70 32.41 0.17 20.60
N LYS A 71 31.63 -0.42 19.66
CA LYS A 71 30.30 0.03 19.24
C LYS A 71 29.19 -0.85 19.82
N ASN A 72 27.95 -0.39 19.67
CA ASN A 72 26.74 -1.12 20.00
C ASN A 72 26.60 -1.57 21.48
N LYS A 73 27.27 -0.88 22.41
CA LYS A 73 27.27 -1.21 23.85
C LYS A 73 25.97 -0.80 24.56
N LYS A 74 25.31 0.25 24.11
CA LYS A 74 24.09 0.78 24.73
C LYS A 74 22.84 0.03 24.24
N ARG A 75 21.82 -0.09 25.09
CA ARG A 75 20.55 -0.75 24.75
C ARG A 75 19.82 -0.06 23.61
N GLU A 76 19.87 1.24 23.55
CA GLU A 76 19.23 2.08 22.52
C GLU A 76 19.94 2.06 21.15
N ASP A 77 21.18 1.56 21.10
CA ASP A 77 21.93 1.47 19.84
C ASP A 77 21.21 0.58 18.82
N ILE A 78 21.18 1.02 17.57
CA ILE A 78 20.80 0.17 16.45
C ILE A 78 21.94 -0.82 16.22
N LYS A 79 21.67 -2.11 16.40
CA LYS A 79 22.63 -3.19 16.31
C LYS A 79 22.75 -3.73 14.89
N SER A 80 21.59 -3.87 14.23
CA SER A 80 21.53 -4.38 12.87
C SER A 80 20.44 -3.66 12.04
N HIS A 81 20.57 -3.75 10.73
CA HIS A 81 19.56 -3.32 9.80
C HIS A 81 19.12 -4.51 8.94
N HIS A 82 17.82 -4.64 8.78
CA HIS A 82 17.21 -5.72 8.03
C HIS A 82 16.49 -5.13 6.81
N TYR A 83 16.97 -5.43 5.64
CA TYR A 83 16.38 -5.06 4.36
C TYR A 83 15.68 -6.28 3.79
N ILE A 84 14.52 -6.10 3.22
CA ILE A 84 13.73 -7.17 2.60
C ILE A 84 13.41 -6.73 1.18
N ILE A 85 13.75 -7.56 0.21
CA ILE A 85 13.38 -7.40 -1.19
C ILE A 85 12.36 -8.49 -1.48
N SER A 86 11.13 -8.10 -1.82
CA SER A 86 10.03 -9.03 -2.11
C SER A 86 9.69 -8.90 -3.59
N TYR A 87 9.84 -9.98 -4.35
CA TYR A 87 9.61 -10.02 -5.79
C TYR A 87 8.13 -10.23 -6.13
N ASP A 88 7.75 -9.98 -7.38
CA ASP A 88 6.39 -10.25 -7.84
C ASP A 88 6.15 -11.77 -7.89
N PRO A 89 5.04 -12.27 -7.34
CA PRO A 89 4.70 -13.69 -7.51
C PRO A 89 4.62 -14.13 -8.98
N ALA A 90 4.21 -13.21 -9.88
CA ALA A 90 4.18 -13.50 -11.32
C ALA A 90 5.56 -13.74 -11.93
N ASP A 91 6.63 -13.18 -11.34
CA ASP A 91 8.00 -13.38 -11.83
C ASP A 91 8.44 -14.86 -11.77
N ALA A 92 7.91 -15.63 -10.83
CA ALA A 92 8.19 -17.07 -10.75
C ALA A 92 7.60 -17.84 -11.94
N THR A 93 6.42 -17.45 -12.41
CA THR A 93 5.71 -18.15 -13.50
C THR A 93 6.00 -17.57 -14.87
N GLU A 94 6.16 -16.25 -14.98
CA GLU A 94 6.29 -15.54 -16.26
C GLU A 94 7.75 -15.30 -16.65
N ASN A 95 8.60 -15.01 -15.66
CA ASN A 95 10.01 -14.60 -15.89
C ASN A 95 11.03 -15.61 -15.39
N GLY A 96 10.58 -16.80 -14.94
CA GLY A 96 11.44 -17.88 -14.48
C GLY A 96 12.30 -17.52 -13.27
N LEU A 97 11.78 -16.70 -12.36
CA LEU A 97 12.47 -16.39 -11.12
C LEU A 97 12.40 -17.60 -10.18
N THR A 98 13.55 -18.15 -9.84
CA THR A 98 13.71 -19.22 -8.83
C THR A 98 14.27 -18.62 -7.53
N GLY A 99 14.20 -19.37 -6.43
CA GLY A 99 14.82 -18.97 -5.16
C GLY A 99 16.33 -18.77 -5.29
N GLU A 100 17.00 -19.65 -6.05
CA GLU A 100 18.46 -19.54 -6.34
C GLU A 100 18.79 -18.28 -7.14
N ARG A 101 18.02 -17.98 -8.18
CA ARG A 101 18.22 -16.75 -8.99
C ARG A 101 17.99 -15.50 -8.16
N ALA A 102 16.94 -15.48 -7.33
CA ALA A 102 16.65 -14.37 -6.42
C ALA A 102 17.76 -14.19 -5.38
N GLN A 103 18.33 -15.28 -4.86
CA GLN A 103 19.49 -15.25 -3.96
C GLN A 103 20.71 -14.62 -4.64
N ALA A 104 21.05 -15.04 -5.85
CA ALA A 104 22.18 -14.50 -6.61
C ALA A 104 22.02 -12.99 -6.88
N ILE A 105 20.84 -12.56 -7.35
CA ILE A 105 20.49 -11.15 -7.55
C ILE A 105 20.65 -10.34 -6.27
N SER A 106 20.11 -10.85 -5.16
CA SER A 106 20.12 -10.13 -3.88
C SER A 106 21.50 -10.11 -3.24
N LEU A 107 22.32 -11.14 -3.44
CA LEU A 107 23.71 -11.17 -2.98
C LEU A 107 24.54 -10.12 -3.72
N ASP A 108 24.37 -9.97 -5.02
CA ASP A 108 25.04 -8.93 -5.82
C ASP A 108 24.59 -7.53 -5.38
N LEU A 109 23.30 -7.32 -5.14
CA LEU A 109 22.79 -6.08 -4.58
C LEU A 109 23.38 -5.80 -3.19
N ALA A 110 23.51 -6.83 -2.35
CA ALA A 110 24.14 -6.69 -1.03
C ALA A 110 25.63 -6.29 -1.14
N LYS A 111 26.39 -6.89 -2.05
CA LYS A 111 27.79 -6.52 -2.31
C LYS A 111 27.92 -5.07 -2.74
N GLN A 112 27.03 -4.61 -3.62
CA GLN A 112 27.04 -3.24 -4.15
C GLN A 112 26.63 -2.20 -3.11
N MET A 113 25.61 -2.49 -2.31
CA MET A 113 24.99 -1.50 -1.43
C MET A 113 25.51 -1.51 0.00
N PHE A 114 26.11 -2.64 0.43
CA PHE A 114 26.64 -2.79 1.79
C PHE A 114 28.13 -3.17 1.80
N PRO A 115 28.99 -2.49 1.00
CA PRO A 115 30.39 -2.82 0.94
C PRO A 115 31.03 -2.64 2.33
N GLY A 116 31.85 -3.63 2.73
CA GLY A 116 32.56 -3.63 4.00
C GLY A 116 31.71 -3.94 5.23
N TYR A 117 30.41 -4.12 5.10
CA TYR A 117 29.56 -4.64 6.19
C TYR A 117 29.52 -6.16 6.17
N GLN A 118 29.36 -6.76 7.35
CA GLN A 118 28.96 -8.15 7.47
C GLN A 118 27.46 -8.23 7.18
N ALA A 119 27.08 -9.13 6.31
CA ALA A 119 25.66 -9.34 5.98
C ALA A 119 25.36 -10.84 5.89
N LEU A 120 24.14 -11.18 6.32
CA LEU A 120 23.50 -12.46 6.07
C LEU A 120 22.41 -12.24 5.02
N VAL A 121 22.50 -12.92 3.89
CA VAL A 121 21.53 -12.85 2.80
C VAL A 121 20.78 -14.17 2.73
N VAL A 122 19.47 -14.14 2.92
CA VAL A 122 18.63 -15.35 2.95
C VAL A 122 17.40 -15.16 2.09
N THR A 123 17.20 -16.03 1.12
CA THR A 123 16.00 -16.04 0.27
C THR A 123 15.05 -17.15 0.69
N HIS A 124 13.77 -16.80 0.78
CA HIS A 124 12.65 -17.69 1.03
C HIS A 124 11.74 -17.76 -0.20
N THR A 125 11.15 -18.92 -0.43
CA THR A 125 10.22 -19.17 -1.54
C THR A 125 8.77 -19.35 -1.07
N ASP A 126 8.55 -19.45 0.25
CA ASP A 126 7.27 -19.79 0.86
C ASP A 126 6.29 -18.60 1.00
N GLY A 127 6.76 -17.35 1.00
CA GLY A 127 5.92 -16.15 1.17
C GLY A 127 5.06 -16.17 2.44
N HIS A 128 4.60 -14.99 2.88
CA HIS A 128 3.60 -14.92 3.97
C HIS A 128 2.24 -15.44 3.48
N ASN A 129 1.56 -16.21 4.32
CA ASN A 129 0.26 -16.85 4.06
C ASN A 129 0.28 -17.77 2.82
N GLU A 130 1.33 -18.55 2.63
CA GLU A 130 1.47 -19.48 1.50
C GLU A 130 1.28 -18.78 0.13
N SER A 131 1.63 -17.50 0.06
CA SER A 131 1.46 -16.69 -1.16
C SER A 131 2.43 -17.11 -2.27
N GLY A 132 3.41 -17.96 -1.97
CA GLY A 132 4.46 -18.38 -2.91
C GLY A 132 5.38 -17.22 -3.34
N ASN A 133 5.39 -16.14 -2.60
CA ASN A 133 6.12 -14.93 -2.95
C ASN A 133 7.60 -15.08 -2.58
N ILE A 134 8.47 -15.11 -3.57
CA ILE A 134 9.93 -15.13 -3.36
C ILE A 134 10.36 -13.81 -2.74
N HIS A 135 11.08 -13.88 -1.63
CA HIS A 135 11.60 -12.70 -0.97
C HIS A 135 12.94 -12.95 -0.31
N THR A 136 13.83 -11.96 -0.37
CA THR A 136 15.17 -12.04 0.19
C THR A 136 15.32 -11.08 1.36
N HIS A 137 15.86 -11.60 2.43
CA HIS A 137 16.27 -10.88 3.63
C HIS A 137 17.76 -10.58 3.58
N ILE A 138 18.15 -9.32 3.74
CA ILE A 138 19.53 -8.88 3.88
C ILE A 138 19.67 -8.29 5.28
N VAL A 139 20.30 -9.01 6.19
CA VAL A 139 20.56 -8.55 7.56
C VAL A 139 22.02 -8.14 7.68
N ILE A 140 22.27 -6.86 7.93
CA ILE A 140 23.63 -6.33 8.07
C ILE A 140 23.96 -5.99 9.52
N ASN A 141 25.21 -6.19 9.92
CA ASN A 141 25.73 -5.54 11.13
C ASN A 141 25.68 -4.02 10.93
N SER A 142 25.27 -3.28 11.94
CA SER A 142 25.26 -1.81 11.84
C SER A 142 26.66 -1.20 11.80
N VAL A 143 27.71 -1.94 12.15
CA VAL A 143 29.10 -1.50 12.19
C VAL A 143 29.84 -2.06 10.99
N ARG A 144 30.54 -1.19 10.24
CA ARG A 144 31.36 -1.56 9.08
C ARG A 144 32.61 -2.30 9.54
N LYS A 145 32.85 -3.52 9.02
CA LYS A 145 34.00 -4.36 9.36
C LYS A 145 35.30 -3.86 8.75
N THR A 146 35.26 -3.50 7.45
CA THR A 146 36.43 -3.07 6.68
C THR A 146 36.19 -1.73 6.01
N ALA A 147 37.21 -0.90 5.90
CA ALA A 147 37.14 0.34 5.13
C ALA A 147 36.91 0.02 3.63
N VAL A 148 36.21 0.93 2.97
CA VAL A 148 35.84 0.79 1.56
C VAL A 148 36.04 2.08 0.80
N GLU A 149 35.94 2.04 -0.52
CA GLU A 149 35.85 3.24 -1.32
C GLU A 149 34.58 4.03 -1.05
N ARG A 150 34.71 5.36 -1.01
CA ARG A 150 33.60 6.26 -0.72
C ARG A 150 32.53 6.18 -1.81
N GLN A 151 31.28 5.94 -1.39
CA GLN A 151 30.15 5.84 -2.31
C GLN A 151 29.39 7.18 -2.40
N PRO A 152 28.71 7.47 -3.53
CA PRO A 152 27.99 8.74 -3.74
C PRO A 152 26.90 9.03 -2.71
N TYR A 153 26.32 8.01 -2.07
CA TYR A 153 25.29 8.15 -1.05
C TYR A 153 25.84 8.45 0.35
N MET A 154 27.16 8.38 0.54
CA MET A 154 27.81 8.70 1.82
C MET A 154 27.98 10.22 1.93
N ASP A 155 27.26 10.84 2.84
CA ASP A 155 27.17 12.31 3.01
C ASP A 155 27.95 12.83 4.22
N LYS A 156 28.43 11.95 5.12
CA LYS A 156 29.22 12.34 6.28
C LYS A 156 30.71 12.03 6.08
N PRO A 157 31.60 12.83 6.69
CA PRO A 157 33.03 12.52 6.73
C PRO A 157 33.28 11.12 7.33
N HIS A 158 34.24 10.40 6.78
CA HIS A 158 34.68 9.08 7.25
C HIS A 158 33.60 7.98 7.24
N GLU A 159 32.53 8.18 6.48
CA GLU A 159 31.44 7.19 6.39
C GLU A 159 31.91 5.89 5.71
N GLU A 160 32.95 5.94 4.92
CA GLU A 160 33.67 4.83 4.27
C GLU A 160 34.60 4.04 5.21
N ALA A 161 34.93 4.58 6.39
CA ALA A 161 35.90 3.99 7.31
C ALA A 161 35.35 2.75 8.03
N ALA A 162 36.26 1.83 8.40
CA ALA A 162 35.96 0.73 9.30
C ALA A 162 35.48 1.28 10.66
N GLY A 163 34.58 0.56 11.33
CA GLY A 163 33.98 0.98 12.60
C GLY A 163 32.87 2.03 12.46
N TYR A 164 32.60 2.57 11.26
CA TYR A 164 31.52 3.52 11.05
C TYR A 164 30.15 2.81 11.05
N LYS A 165 29.16 3.44 11.73
CA LYS A 165 27.81 2.88 11.81
C LYS A 165 27.00 3.18 10.55
N HIS A 166 26.30 2.19 10.03
CA HIS A 166 25.41 2.33 8.87
C HIS A 166 24.34 3.40 9.09
N ARG A 167 24.16 4.22 8.05
CA ARG A 167 23.17 5.29 8.02
C ARG A 167 22.16 5.04 6.89
N SER A 168 20.94 4.73 7.28
CA SER A 168 19.80 4.61 6.34
C SER A 168 19.16 5.98 6.10
N THR A 169 19.89 6.88 5.44
CA THR A 169 19.38 8.21 5.04
C THR A 169 18.44 8.09 3.85
N ASP A 170 17.65 9.14 3.57
CA ASP A 170 16.80 9.16 2.37
C ASP A 170 17.64 9.02 1.08
N LYS A 171 18.82 9.63 1.04
CA LYS A 171 19.75 9.49 -0.08
C LYS A 171 20.18 8.04 -0.30
N PHE A 172 20.59 7.35 0.78
CA PHE A 172 20.91 5.92 0.72
C PHE A 172 19.69 5.09 0.28
N MET A 173 18.52 5.30 0.88
CA MET A 173 17.32 4.54 0.56
C MET A 173 16.85 4.76 -0.88
N ASN A 174 16.97 5.97 -1.40
CA ASN A 174 16.65 6.26 -2.80
C ASN A 174 17.64 5.58 -3.75
N THR A 175 18.95 5.60 -3.42
CA THR A 175 19.97 4.87 -4.20
C THR A 175 19.68 3.38 -4.16
N PHE A 176 19.41 2.80 -2.99
CA PHE A 176 19.11 1.38 -2.86
C PHE A 176 17.88 0.97 -3.67
N LYS A 177 16.77 1.72 -3.57
CA LYS A 177 15.59 1.48 -4.39
C LYS A 177 15.88 1.55 -5.88
N LYS A 178 16.63 2.57 -6.32
CA LYS A 178 17.04 2.69 -7.72
C LYS A 178 17.86 1.49 -8.19
N THR A 179 18.85 1.08 -7.40
CA THR A 179 19.70 -0.08 -7.72
C THR A 179 18.87 -1.37 -7.82
N VAL A 180 17.88 -1.56 -6.92
CA VAL A 180 16.95 -2.70 -7.01
C VAL A 180 16.12 -2.64 -8.30
N MET A 181 15.56 -1.47 -8.65
CA MET A 181 14.79 -1.30 -9.88
C MET A 181 15.63 -1.58 -11.12
N ASP A 182 16.82 -0.99 -11.19
CA ASP A 182 17.77 -1.17 -12.32
C ASP A 182 18.15 -2.65 -12.48
N ARG A 183 18.39 -3.35 -11.36
CA ARG A 183 18.70 -4.79 -11.39
C ARG A 183 17.51 -5.64 -11.81
N CYS A 184 16.32 -5.38 -11.29
CA CYS A 184 15.10 -6.09 -11.70
C CYS A 184 14.82 -5.90 -13.20
N GLN A 185 15.03 -4.69 -13.71
CA GLN A 185 14.87 -4.41 -15.14
C GLN A 185 15.91 -5.17 -15.99
N GLN A 186 17.18 -5.22 -15.56
CA GLN A 186 18.24 -5.99 -16.24
C GLN A 186 17.92 -7.49 -16.28
N GLU A 187 17.30 -8.00 -15.23
CA GLU A 187 16.91 -9.40 -15.12
C GLU A 187 15.56 -9.71 -15.80
N GLY A 188 14.89 -8.72 -16.39
CA GLY A 188 13.58 -8.89 -17.02
C GLY A 188 12.45 -9.16 -16.04
N LEU A 189 12.58 -8.74 -14.77
CA LEU A 189 11.58 -8.92 -13.73
C LEU A 189 10.59 -7.74 -13.71
N HIS A 190 9.37 -8.01 -13.25
CA HIS A 190 8.34 -6.99 -13.08
C HIS A 190 8.76 -5.93 -12.06
N GLN A 191 8.79 -4.67 -12.48
CA GLN A 191 9.19 -3.57 -11.62
C GLN A 191 8.22 -2.39 -11.73
N ILE A 192 7.99 -1.73 -10.59
CA ILE A 192 7.32 -0.43 -10.50
C ILE A 192 8.33 0.64 -10.08
N ASP A 193 7.99 1.90 -10.29
CA ASP A 193 8.79 3.00 -9.77
C ASP A 193 8.65 3.10 -8.24
N LEU A 194 9.68 2.60 -7.52
CA LEU A 194 9.76 2.67 -6.05
C LEU A 194 10.06 4.08 -5.53
N LEU A 195 10.42 5.02 -6.39
CA LEU A 195 10.72 6.41 -6.05
C LEU A 195 9.51 7.31 -6.26
N ALA A 196 8.57 6.89 -7.10
CA ALA A 196 7.33 7.62 -7.28
C ALA A 196 6.56 7.72 -5.97
N PRO A 197 6.00 8.91 -5.67
CA PRO A 197 5.16 9.07 -4.50
C PRO A 197 3.88 8.27 -4.65
N ALA A 198 3.49 7.51 -3.63
CA ALA A 198 2.29 6.69 -3.66
C ALA A 198 1.03 7.56 -3.74
N GLU A 199 0.13 7.25 -4.67
CA GLU A 199 -1.19 7.89 -4.77
C GLU A 199 -2.01 7.72 -3.49
N ARG A 200 -2.02 6.51 -2.93
CA ARG A 200 -2.61 6.18 -1.63
C ARG A 200 -1.53 5.61 -0.72
N LYS A 201 -1.11 6.40 0.27
CA LYS A 201 0.00 6.04 1.14
C LYS A 201 -0.50 5.35 2.40
N ILE A 202 -0.21 4.06 2.53
CA ILE A 202 -0.50 3.27 3.73
C ILE A 202 0.84 2.84 4.34
N THR A 203 1.10 3.27 5.58
CA THR A 203 2.31 2.87 6.29
C THR A 203 2.11 1.52 7.00
N GLN A 204 3.19 0.77 7.25
CA GLN A 204 3.14 -0.48 8.01
C GLN A 204 2.45 -0.29 9.38
N LYS A 205 2.73 0.83 10.05
CA LYS A 205 2.09 1.16 11.33
C LYS A 205 0.57 1.31 11.19
N GLU A 206 0.11 1.94 10.12
CA GLU A 206 -1.31 2.12 9.83
C GLU A 206 -1.99 0.79 9.50
N TYR A 207 -1.34 -0.03 8.65
CA TYR A 207 -1.80 -1.38 8.33
C TYR A 207 -1.96 -2.25 9.59
N MET A 208 -0.96 -2.27 10.48
CA MET A 208 -1.04 -3.02 11.72
C MET A 208 -2.11 -2.46 12.67
N ALA A 209 -2.26 -1.13 12.73
CA ALA A 209 -3.32 -0.51 13.53
C ALA A 209 -4.73 -0.90 13.01
N GLN A 210 -4.91 -0.96 11.70
CA GLN A 210 -6.16 -1.43 11.09
C GLN A 210 -6.43 -2.90 11.39
N LYS A 211 -5.41 -3.76 11.23
CA LYS A 211 -5.51 -5.21 11.53
C LYS A 211 -5.92 -5.46 12.99
N HIS A 212 -5.22 -4.82 13.95
CA HIS A 212 -5.53 -4.97 15.37
C HIS A 212 -6.87 -4.32 15.74
N GLY A 213 -7.21 -3.19 15.11
CA GLY A 213 -8.50 -2.54 15.32
C GLY A 213 -9.66 -3.40 14.83
N GLN A 214 -9.51 -4.03 13.64
CA GLN A 214 -10.51 -4.94 13.10
C GLN A 214 -10.69 -6.17 14.01
N GLN A 215 -9.60 -6.78 14.47
CA GLN A 215 -9.69 -7.92 15.38
C GLN A 215 -10.45 -7.58 16.67
N LYS A 216 -10.16 -6.43 17.29
CA LYS A 216 -10.89 -5.98 18.48
C LYS A 216 -12.37 -5.71 18.21
N LEU A 217 -12.67 -5.12 17.04
CA LEU A 217 -14.05 -4.87 16.63
C LEU A 217 -14.80 -6.20 16.43
N ASP A 218 -14.15 -7.18 15.80
CA ASP A 218 -14.73 -8.51 15.59
C ASP A 218 -15.03 -9.20 16.92
N GLU A 219 -14.12 -9.11 17.90
CA GLU A 219 -14.33 -9.65 19.26
C GLU A 219 -15.50 -8.96 19.99
N ILE A 220 -15.66 -7.64 19.82
CA ILE A 220 -16.79 -6.88 20.38
C ILE A 220 -18.08 -7.26 19.66
N ASN A 221 -18.07 -7.33 18.34
CA ASN A 221 -19.23 -7.69 17.53
C ASN A 221 -19.71 -9.11 17.82
N GLN A 222 -18.78 -10.03 18.07
CA GLN A 222 -19.09 -11.40 18.48
C GLN A 222 -19.94 -11.41 19.78
N LYS A 223 -19.53 -10.65 20.78
CA LYS A 223 -20.28 -10.52 22.05
C LYS A 223 -21.65 -9.88 21.85
N ILE A 224 -21.74 -8.81 21.02
CA ILE A 224 -23.00 -8.17 20.69
C ILE A 224 -23.97 -9.16 20.04
N ILE A 225 -23.46 -10.04 19.15
CA ILE A 225 -24.26 -11.07 18.50
C ILE A 225 -24.68 -12.17 19.50
N GLU A 226 -23.78 -12.58 20.40
CA GLU A 226 -24.08 -13.54 21.48
C GLU A 226 -25.18 -13.01 22.42
N ASP A 227 -25.21 -11.70 22.65
CA ASP A 227 -26.28 -11.01 23.41
C ASP A 227 -27.57 -10.81 22.61
N GLY A 228 -27.67 -11.34 21.38
CA GLY A 228 -28.84 -11.24 20.51
C GLY A 228 -29.04 -9.87 19.85
N LEU A 229 -28.02 -9.00 19.90
CA LEU A 229 -28.04 -7.65 19.32
C LEU A 229 -27.33 -7.62 17.96
N LYS A 230 -27.67 -6.61 17.14
CA LYS A 230 -27.03 -6.41 15.83
C LYS A 230 -25.89 -5.40 15.96
N PRO A 231 -24.64 -5.73 15.50
CA PRO A 231 -23.55 -4.77 15.47
C PRO A 231 -23.86 -3.57 14.58
N THR A 232 -23.53 -2.38 15.04
CA THR A 232 -23.69 -1.13 14.29
C THR A 232 -22.57 -0.87 13.28
N SER A 233 -21.39 -1.43 13.52
CA SER A 233 -20.23 -1.32 12.63
C SER A 233 -19.48 -2.66 12.55
N THR A 234 -19.15 -3.09 11.32
CA THR A 234 -18.43 -4.34 11.06
C THR A 234 -17.06 -4.10 10.49
N VAL A 235 -16.70 -2.87 10.13
CA VAL A 235 -15.43 -2.51 9.53
C VAL A 235 -14.75 -1.44 10.38
N PHE A 236 -13.56 -1.76 10.87
CA PHE A 236 -12.72 -0.79 11.56
C PHE A 236 -12.01 0.09 10.55
N LEU A 237 -12.15 1.41 10.70
CA LEU A 237 -11.45 2.40 9.89
C LEU A 237 -10.43 3.14 10.75
N THR A 238 -9.18 3.20 10.29
CA THR A 238 -8.21 4.11 10.89
C THR A 238 -8.61 5.56 10.58
N GLN A 239 -8.21 6.51 11.41
CA GLN A 239 -8.50 7.94 11.19
C GLN A 239 -8.03 8.42 9.81
N LYS A 240 -6.92 7.91 9.30
CA LYS A 240 -6.43 8.25 7.96
C LYS A 240 -7.29 7.63 6.86
N GLU A 241 -7.73 6.41 7.06
CA GLU A 241 -8.63 5.74 6.13
C GLU A 241 -9.99 6.42 6.08
N TYR A 242 -10.51 6.83 7.23
CA TYR A 242 -11.70 7.67 7.31
C TYR A 242 -11.54 8.97 6.51
N LEU A 243 -10.41 9.67 6.69
CA LEU A 243 -10.12 10.88 5.91
C LEU A 243 -10.06 10.59 4.40
N ARG A 244 -9.38 9.52 3.98
CA ARG A 244 -9.28 9.16 2.55
C ARG A 244 -10.66 8.91 1.94
N ASN A 245 -11.49 8.13 2.63
CA ASN A 245 -12.83 7.80 2.15
C ASN A 245 -13.70 9.05 2.04
N ALA A 246 -13.69 9.93 3.05
CA ALA A 246 -14.43 11.18 3.04
C ALA A 246 -13.95 12.13 1.93
N ILE A 247 -12.63 12.25 1.73
CA ILE A 247 -12.04 13.07 0.66
C ILE A 247 -12.45 12.51 -0.72
N ASP A 248 -12.34 11.20 -0.93
CA ASP A 248 -12.73 10.57 -2.20
C ASP A 248 -14.21 10.80 -2.51
N GLU A 249 -15.10 10.69 -1.51
CA GLU A 249 -16.54 10.89 -1.65
C GLU A 249 -16.89 12.36 -1.94
N CYS A 250 -16.34 13.30 -1.17
CA CYS A 250 -16.61 14.72 -1.38
C CYS A 250 -15.98 15.24 -2.67
N ALA A 251 -14.77 14.80 -3.03
CA ALA A 251 -14.11 15.21 -4.26
C ALA A 251 -14.86 14.74 -5.52
N ALA A 252 -15.45 13.54 -5.47
CA ALA A 252 -16.24 13.02 -6.59
C ALA A 252 -17.48 13.86 -6.91
N THR A 253 -18.02 14.57 -5.91
CA THR A 253 -19.27 15.33 -6.05
C THR A 253 -19.07 16.86 -6.09
N SER A 254 -17.86 17.34 -5.83
CA SER A 254 -17.54 18.78 -5.76
C SER A 254 -16.94 19.30 -7.06
N ASN A 255 -17.26 20.54 -7.39
CA ASN A 255 -16.78 21.23 -8.58
C ASN A 255 -15.79 22.35 -8.27
N SER A 256 -15.61 22.67 -6.98
CA SER A 256 -14.68 23.70 -6.50
C SER A 256 -14.15 23.30 -5.12
N PHE A 257 -13.05 23.97 -4.72
CA PHE A 257 -12.50 23.78 -3.40
C PHE A 257 -13.47 24.21 -2.29
N ASP A 258 -14.19 25.30 -2.47
CA ASP A 258 -15.14 25.82 -1.47
C ASP A 258 -16.31 24.84 -1.26
N GLU A 259 -16.84 24.28 -2.34
CA GLU A 259 -17.87 23.24 -2.28
C GLU A 259 -17.33 21.97 -1.58
N PHE A 260 -16.12 21.55 -1.94
CA PHE A 260 -15.45 20.41 -1.31
C PHE A 260 -15.24 20.61 0.19
N GLN A 261 -14.76 21.79 0.58
CA GLN A 261 -14.55 22.16 1.99
C GLN A 261 -15.87 22.14 2.79
N SER A 262 -16.93 22.73 2.21
CA SER A 262 -18.26 22.75 2.84
C SER A 262 -18.82 21.33 3.04
N LYS A 263 -18.76 20.49 2.01
CA LYS A 263 -19.21 19.08 2.09
C LYS A 263 -18.42 18.26 3.10
N LEU A 264 -17.10 18.41 3.14
CA LEU A 264 -16.25 17.73 4.13
C LEU A 264 -16.64 18.13 5.57
N LEU A 265 -16.93 19.41 5.78
CA LEU A 265 -17.31 19.89 7.10
C LEU A 265 -18.72 19.43 7.49
N GLU A 266 -19.70 19.56 6.60
CA GLU A 266 -21.10 19.26 6.86
C GLU A 266 -21.36 17.76 7.03
N GLN A 267 -20.79 16.92 6.14
CA GLN A 267 -21.09 15.49 6.11
C GLN A 267 -20.18 14.67 7.03
N PHE A 268 -18.91 15.08 7.18
CA PHE A 268 -17.90 14.29 7.88
C PHE A 268 -17.24 15.01 9.05
N GLN A 269 -17.61 16.27 9.32
CA GLN A 269 -17.01 17.13 10.35
C GLN A 269 -15.47 17.26 10.19
N ILE A 270 -14.98 17.15 8.94
CA ILE A 270 -13.56 17.28 8.59
C ILE A 270 -13.33 18.72 8.12
N SER A 271 -12.40 19.42 8.78
CA SER A 271 -11.95 20.70 8.27
C SER A 271 -10.69 20.57 7.43
N VAL A 272 -10.67 21.18 6.26
CA VAL A 272 -9.50 21.25 5.37
C VAL A 272 -9.02 22.71 5.28
N ILE A 273 -7.70 22.90 5.23
CA ILE A 273 -7.08 24.19 4.96
C ILE A 273 -5.99 24.04 3.90
N ASP A 274 -5.80 25.08 3.12
CA ASP A 274 -4.59 25.26 2.32
C ASP A 274 -3.53 25.95 3.19
N HIS A 275 -2.40 25.29 3.38
CA HIS A 275 -1.26 25.85 4.08
C HIS A 275 0.00 25.70 3.24
N ARG A 276 0.55 26.81 2.77
CA ARG A 276 1.75 26.85 1.93
C ARG A 276 1.64 25.98 0.67
N GLY A 277 0.50 26.06 -0.02
CA GLY A 277 0.22 25.33 -1.24
C GLY A 277 -0.06 23.84 -1.05
N ARG A 278 -0.49 23.44 0.15
CA ARG A 278 -0.81 22.04 0.48
C ARG A 278 -2.03 21.92 1.34
N TYR A 279 -2.83 20.89 1.09
CA TYR A 279 -3.98 20.59 1.91
C TYR A 279 -3.60 19.87 3.21
N SER A 280 -4.26 20.28 4.28
CA SER A 280 -4.15 19.68 5.60
C SER A 280 -5.52 19.47 6.20
N TYR A 281 -5.81 18.26 6.62
CA TYR A 281 -7.11 17.79 7.06
C TYR A 281 -7.13 17.59 8.57
N LEU A 282 -8.20 17.99 9.23
CA LEU A 282 -8.43 17.75 10.65
C LEU A 282 -9.57 16.74 10.80
N HIS A 283 -9.23 15.57 11.30
CA HIS A 283 -10.21 14.55 11.69
C HIS A 283 -10.99 15.00 12.94
N PRO A 284 -12.31 14.72 13.08
CA PRO A 284 -13.11 15.15 14.24
C PRO A 284 -12.46 14.81 15.59
N ASP A 285 -11.91 13.61 15.74
CA ASP A 285 -11.31 13.12 17.00
C ASP A 285 -9.83 13.50 17.16
N ARG A 286 -9.34 14.49 16.43
CA ARG A 286 -7.92 14.90 16.52
C ARG A 286 -7.75 16.38 16.80
N GLN A 287 -6.67 16.69 17.52
CA GLN A 287 -6.23 18.07 17.72
C GLN A 287 -5.22 18.53 16.65
N LYS A 288 -4.51 17.59 16.01
CA LYS A 288 -3.46 17.89 15.02
C LYS A 288 -3.90 17.48 13.62
N ARG A 289 -3.68 18.38 12.66
CA ARG A 289 -3.97 18.14 11.24
C ARG A 289 -3.06 17.06 10.65
N ILE A 290 -3.60 16.35 9.67
CA ILE A 290 -2.88 15.39 8.85
C ILE A 290 -2.66 16.04 7.49
N THR A 291 -1.40 16.11 7.06
CA THR A 291 -1.05 16.69 5.75
C THR A 291 -1.31 15.69 4.63
N GLU A 292 -1.60 16.18 3.43
CA GLU A 292 -1.78 15.38 2.22
C GLU A 292 -0.65 14.38 1.96
N ARG A 293 0.61 14.75 2.25
CA ARG A 293 1.79 13.88 2.08
C ARG A 293 1.71 12.57 2.87
N VAL A 294 0.95 12.58 3.95
CA VAL A 294 0.77 11.40 4.80
C VAL A 294 -0.33 10.50 4.26
N LEU A 295 -1.30 11.07 3.53
CA LEU A 295 -2.42 10.35 2.95
C LEU A 295 -2.08 9.74 1.58
N GLY A 296 -1.32 10.48 0.75
CA GLY A 296 -0.94 10.13 -0.61
C GLY A 296 -1.20 11.30 -1.58
N THR A 297 -0.62 11.23 -2.80
CA THR A 297 -0.71 12.33 -3.80
C THR A 297 -2.14 12.56 -4.29
N ARG A 298 -2.97 11.51 -4.34
CA ARG A 298 -4.38 11.58 -4.70
C ARG A 298 -5.19 12.55 -3.81
N TYR A 299 -4.76 12.75 -2.56
CA TYR A 299 -5.40 13.61 -1.57
C TYR A 299 -4.76 14.99 -1.48
N GLY A 300 -3.85 15.28 -2.39
CA GLY A 300 -3.12 16.54 -2.46
C GLY A 300 -3.85 17.61 -3.28
N LYS A 301 -3.46 18.86 -3.03
CA LYS A 301 -4.01 20.04 -3.69
C LYS A 301 -4.01 19.90 -5.21
N GLU A 302 -2.87 19.58 -5.80
CA GLU A 302 -2.71 19.49 -7.25
C GLU A 302 -3.67 18.50 -7.89
N HIS A 303 -3.79 17.30 -7.31
CA HIS A 303 -4.68 16.25 -7.84
C HIS A 303 -6.16 16.63 -7.68
N LEU A 304 -6.54 17.18 -6.53
CA LEU A 304 -7.93 17.55 -6.25
C LEU A 304 -8.37 18.74 -7.11
N GLU A 305 -7.53 19.76 -7.28
CA GLU A 305 -7.82 20.88 -8.18
C GLU A 305 -7.99 20.39 -9.64
N GLN A 306 -7.15 19.47 -10.10
CA GLN A 306 -7.32 18.85 -11.40
C GLN A 306 -8.63 18.04 -11.48
N THR A 307 -9.02 17.38 -10.39
CA THR A 307 -10.29 16.64 -10.32
C THR A 307 -11.49 17.58 -10.41
N PHE A 308 -11.44 18.73 -9.76
CA PHE A 308 -12.50 19.76 -9.84
C PHE A 308 -12.57 20.41 -11.24
N LEU A 309 -11.43 20.56 -11.91
CA LEU A 309 -11.36 21.12 -13.26
C LEU A 309 -11.75 20.10 -14.35
N ARG A 310 -11.44 18.84 -14.14
CA ARG A 310 -11.83 17.74 -15.03
C ARG A 310 -13.29 17.37 -14.80
N LYS A 311 -14.20 18.27 -15.12
CA LYS A 311 -15.60 17.95 -15.26
C LYS A 311 -15.82 17.12 -16.52
N ASP A 312 -15.39 15.87 -16.47
CA ASP A 312 -16.02 14.87 -17.31
C ASP A 312 -17.34 14.51 -16.61
N PRO A 313 -18.52 14.90 -17.16
CA PRO A 313 -19.81 14.62 -16.52
C PRO A 313 -20.14 13.13 -16.45
N LEU A 314 -19.20 12.29 -16.82
CA LEU A 314 -19.28 10.84 -16.80
C LEU A 314 -18.30 10.17 -15.81
N THR A 315 -17.83 10.82 -14.80
CA THR A 315 -17.49 10.05 -13.61
C THR A 315 -18.84 9.52 -13.10
N ILE A 316 -19.21 8.34 -13.59
CA ILE A 316 -20.32 7.57 -13.04
C ILE A 316 -20.04 7.55 -11.53
N LEU A 317 -20.83 8.31 -10.80
CA LEU A 317 -20.90 8.18 -9.36
C LEU A 317 -21.07 6.68 -9.12
N TYR A 318 -20.01 6.05 -8.64
CA TYR A 318 -20.11 4.70 -8.14
C TYR A 318 -20.95 4.84 -6.86
N VAL A 319 -22.25 4.94 -7.06
CA VAL A 319 -23.19 4.78 -5.97
C VAL A 319 -22.83 3.41 -5.43
N ARG A 320 -22.23 3.37 -4.26
CA ARG A 320 -21.95 2.12 -3.55
C ARG A 320 -23.31 1.49 -3.33
N SER A 321 -23.78 0.73 -4.31
CA SER A 321 -24.93 -0.13 -4.10
C SER A 321 -24.57 -1.02 -2.92
N HIS A 322 -25.35 -0.92 -1.85
CA HIS A 322 -25.22 -1.84 -0.73
C HIS A 322 -25.56 -3.28 -1.14
N LEU A 323 -26.13 -3.43 -2.34
CA LEU A 323 -26.46 -4.71 -2.94
C LEU A 323 -25.30 -5.17 -3.84
N ARG A 324 -24.71 -6.30 -3.50
CA ARG A 324 -23.69 -6.98 -4.32
C ARG A 324 -24.24 -8.31 -4.81
N LEU A 325 -23.77 -8.76 -5.95
CA LEU A 325 -24.09 -10.09 -6.45
C LEU A 325 -23.60 -11.16 -5.46
N VAL A 326 -24.49 -12.12 -5.18
CA VAL A 326 -24.17 -13.31 -4.38
C VAL A 326 -23.18 -14.16 -5.18
N VAL A 327 -22.05 -14.51 -4.58
CA VAL A 327 -21.01 -15.32 -5.22
C VAL A 327 -21.40 -16.80 -5.12
N ASN A 328 -21.45 -17.50 -6.24
CA ASN A 328 -21.67 -18.93 -6.24
C ASN A 328 -20.40 -19.67 -5.76
N LEU A 329 -20.47 -20.25 -4.58
CA LEU A 329 -19.37 -20.96 -3.96
C LEU A 329 -18.98 -22.26 -4.68
N GLN A 330 -19.92 -22.87 -5.42
CA GLN A 330 -19.67 -24.12 -6.13
C GLN A 330 -18.88 -23.92 -7.42
N THR A 331 -18.92 -22.72 -7.98
CA THR A 331 -18.21 -22.36 -9.22
C THR A 331 -17.01 -21.45 -8.98
N ASN A 332 -16.81 -20.97 -7.75
CA ASN A 332 -15.70 -20.08 -7.43
C ASN A 332 -14.46 -20.87 -7.05
N VAL A 333 -13.46 -20.89 -7.93
CA VAL A 333 -12.21 -21.66 -7.77
C VAL A 333 -11.49 -21.34 -6.46
N LYS A 334 -11.42 -20.04 -6.07
CA LYS A 334 -10.77 -19.65 -4.80
C LYS A 334 -11.52 -20.16 -3.58
N ALA A 335 -12.86 -20.21 -3.64
CA ALA A 335 -13.65 -20.77 -2.55
C ALA A 335 -13.51 -22.28 -2.42
N MET A 336 -13.26 -22.99 -3.53
CA MET A 336 -12.99 -24.41 -3.53
C MET A 336 -11.61 -24.74 -2.97
N GLN A 337 -10.63 -23.87 -3.16
CA GLN A 337 -9.24 -24.07 -2.74
C GLN A 337 -8.93 -23.56 -1.32
N SER A 338 -9.71 -22.63 -0.79
CA SER A 338 -9.46 -22.02 0.53
C SER A 338 -10.71 -22.03 1.43
N PRO A 339 -10.75 -22.88 2.48
CA PRO A 339 -11.86 -22.92 3.43
C PRO A 339 -12.10 -21.55 4.13
N ALA A 340 -11.04 -20.81 4.44
CA ALA A 340 -11.14 -19.50 5.05
C ALA A 340 -11.80 -18.46 4.11
N TYR A 341 -11.44 -18.52 2.82
CA TYR A 341 -12.07 -17.69 1.80
C TYR A 341 -13.54 -18.09 1.59
N ALA A 342 -13.83 -19.38 1.51
CA ALA A 342 -15.20 -19.88 1.39
C ALA A 342 -16.08 -19.44 2.57
N HIS A 343 -15.56 -19.49 3.80
CA HIS A 343 -16.27 -19.03 4.99
C HIS A 343 -16.56 -17.52 4.91
N ARG A 344 -15.58 -16.69 4.53
CA ARG A 344 -15.78 -15.24 4.34
C ARG A 344 -16.83 -14.93 3.28
N ILE A 345 -16.82 -15.66 2.17
CA ILE A 345 -17.82 -15.48 1.11
C ILE A 345 -19.22 -15.92 1.58
N LYS A 346 -19.34 -17.00 2.37
CA LYS A 346 -20.62 -17.39 2.98
C LYS A 346 -21.23 -16.26 3.81
N LEU A 347 -20.44 -15.65 4.69
CA LEU A 347 -20.88 -14.51 5.50
C LEU A 347 -21.27 -13.32 4.64
N SER A 348 -20.45 -12.98 3.63
CA SER A 348 -20.76 -11.92 2.68
C SER A 348 -22.05 -12.19 1.91
N ASN A 349 -22.26 -13.42 1.44
CA ASN A 349 -23.49 -13.80 0.75
C ASN A 349 -24.72 -13.68 1.66
N LEU A 350 -24.64 -14.14 2.90
CA LEU A 350 -25.73 -13.98 3.87
C LEU A 350 -26.08 -12.52 4.11
N GLN A 351 -25.07 -11.67 4.28
CA GLN A 351 -25.29 -10.21 4.43
C GLN A 351 -25.94 -9.62 3.18
N GLN A 352 -25.52 -10.00 1.98
CA GLN A 352 -26.12 -9.52 0.74
C GLN A 352 -27.56 -10.00 0.59
N MET A 353 -27.88 -11.24 0.96
CA MET A 353 -29.23 -11.77 0.95
C MET A 353 -30.13 -10.98 1.93
N ALA A 354 -29.65 -10.72 3.16
CA ALA A 354 -30.38 -9.92 4.14
C ALA A 354 -30.64 -8.50 3.62
N ASN A 355 -29.62 -7.83 3.05
CA ASN A 355 -29.77 -6.50 2.48
C ASN A 355 -30.77 -6.50 1.30
N THR A 356 -30.78 -7.55 0.49
CA THR A 356 -31.73 -7.69 -0.62
C THR A 356 -33.15 -7.84 -0.11
N ILE A 357 -33.37 -8.63 0.92
CA ILE A 357 -34.71 -8.78 1.55
C ILE A 357 -35.20 -7.45 2.12
N ILE A 358 -34.34 -6.73 2.84
CA ILE A 358 -34.65 -5.41 3.38
C ILE A 358 -35.04 -4.46 2.25
N TYR A 359 -34.23 -4.40 1.17
CA TYR A 359 -34.49 -3.56 0.02
C TYR A 359 -35.83 -3.89 -0.65
N VAL A 360 -36.15 -5.17 -0.83
CA VAL A 360 -37.43 -5.63 -1.39
C VAL A 360 -38.58 -5.18 -0.51
N GLN A 361 -38.46 -5.30 0.82
CA GLN A 361 -39.49 -4.86 1.77
C GLN A 361 -39.67 -3.35 1.80
N GLU A 362 -38.57 -2.59 1.81
CA GLU A 362 -38.59 -1.11 1.81
C GLU A 362 -39.24 -0.53 0.55
N HIS A 363 -39.11 -1.23 -0.60
CA HIS A 363 -39.67 -0.79 -1.88
C HIS A 363 -41.05 -1.43 -2.21
N GLY A 364 -41.59 -2.27 -1.33
CA GLY A 364 -42.89 -2.88 -1.50
C GLY A 364 -42.98 -3.81 -2.69
N PHE A 365 -41.95 -4.56 -3.00
CA PHE A 365 -41.97 -5.55 -4.09
C PHE A 365 -42.56 -6.87 -3.57
N ASP A 366 -43.84 -7.07 -3.80
CA ASP A 366 -44.54 -8.28 -3.35
C ASP A 366 -44.40 -9.46 -4.33
N THR A 367 -44.20 -9.14 -5.59
CA THR A 367 -44.11 -10.16 -6.65
C THR A 367 -42.88 -9.99 -7.54
N GLN A 368 -42.48 -11.08 -8.21
CA GLN A 368 -41.43 -11.05 -9.22
C GLN A 368 -41.79 -10.10 -10.39
N SER A 369 -43.08 -9.92 -10.66
CA SER A 369 -43.56 -9.01 -11.68
C SER A 369 -43.30 -7.56 -11.33
N ASP A 370 -43.50 -7.17 -10.07
CA ASP A 370 -43.25 -5.81 -9.57
C ASP A 370 -41.76 -5.46 -9.73
N LEU A 371 -40.89 -6.36 -9.33
CA LEU A 371 -39.45 -6.20 -9.51
C LEU A 371 -39.06 -6.08 -10.99
N LYS A 372 -39.65 -6.91 -11.87
CA LYS A 372 -39.38 -6.85 -13.32
C LYS A 372 -39.88 -5.54 -13.92
N ASN A 373 -41.06 -5.09 -13.56
CA ASN A 373 -41.64 -3.84 -14.06
C ASN A 373 -40.81 -2.63 -13.61
N THR A 374 -40.40 -2.59 -12.36
CA THR A 374 -39.55 -1.52 -11.83
C THR A 374 -38.16 -1.56 -12.52
N LEU A 375 -37.58 -2.74 -12.75
CA LEU A 375 -36.35 -2.88 -13.49
C LEU A 375 -36.47 -2.38 -14.94
N LEU A 376 -37.56 -2.66 -15.62
CA LEU A 376 -37.84 -2.17 -16.97
C LEU A 376 -38.00 -0.65 -16.99
N ALA A 377 -38.76 -0.09 -16.06
CA ALA A 377 -38.93 1.36 -15.91
C ALA A 377 -37.57 2.05 -15.66
N SER A 378 -36.76 1.56 -14.72
CA SER A 378 -35.43 2.11 -14.42
C SER A 378 -34.47 2.00 -15.60
N LYS A 379 -34.54 0.91 -16.39
CA LYS A 379 -33.76 0.78 -17.63
C LYS A 379 -34.17 1.80 -18.69
N GLN A 380 -35.47 2.06 -18.81
CA GLN A 380 -35.98 3.06 -19.74
C GLN A 380 -35.55 4.46 -19.33
N GLU A 381 -35.70 4.81 -18.06
CA GLU A 381 -35.26 6.08 -17.50
C GLU A 381 -33.75 6.30 -17.67
N LEU A 382 -32.93 5.26 -17.42
CA LEU A 382 -31.49 5.30 -17.66
C LEU A 382 -31.18 5.59 -19.13
N LYS A 383 -31.89 4.94 -20.06
CA LYS A 383 -31.69 5.17 -21.48
C LYS A 383 -32.06 6.60 -21.89
N GLU A 384 -33.14 7.14 -21.36
CA GLU A 384 -33.56 8.53 -21.59
C GLU A 384 -32.53 9.52 -21.04
N MET A 385 -32.04 9.32 -19.80
CA MET A 385 -30.98 10.13 -19.25
C MET A 385 -29.66 10.04 -20.05
N GLN A 386 -29.28 8.86 -20.51
CA GLN A 386 -28.10 8.69 -21.38
C GLN A 386 -28.24 9.48 -22.68
N THR A 387 -29.44 9.49 -23.28
CA THR A 387 -29.71 10.27 -24.48
C THR A 387 -29.63 11.77 -24.22
N GLN A 388 -30.22 12.25 -23.12
CA GLN A 388 -30.10 13.67 -22.70
C GLN A 388 -28.64 14.07 -22.45
N VAL A 389 -27.86 13.24 -21.77
CA VAL A 389 -26.42 13.48 -21.54
C VAL A 389 -25.66 13.55 -22.86
N ALA A 390 -25.95 12.67 -23.82
CA ALA A 390 -25.33 12.71 -25.14
C ALA A 390 -25.66 14.01 -25.89
N GLN A 391 -26.89 14.47 -25.77
CA GLN A 391 -27.34 15.72 -26.39
C GLN A 391 -26.70 16.96 -25.75
N HIS A 392 -26.63 17.00 -24.45
CA HIS A 392 -25.92 18.08 -23.73
C HIS A 392 -24.42 18.11 -24.05
N ARG A 393 -23.78 16.98 -24.23
CA ARG A 393 -22.39 16.90 -24.68
C ARG A 393 -22.19 17.47 -26.07
N SER A 394 -23.09 17.14 -26.99
CA SER A 394 -23.06 17.69 -28.36
C SER A 394 -23.18 19.21 -28.31
N ASN A 395 -24.12 19.74 -27.53
CA ASN A 395 -24.34 21.18 -27.38
C ASN A 395 -23.11 21.89 -26.74
N LEU A 396 -22.49 21.28 -25.72
CA LEU A 396 -21.26 21.80 -25.12
C LEU A 396 -20.10 21.85 -26.12
N ARG A 397 -19.97 20.84 -26.98
CA ARG A 397 -18.96 20.81 -28.01
C ARG A 397 -19.14 21.96 -28.99
N ILE A 398 -20.36 22.19 -29.45
CA ILE A 398 -20.70 23.34 -30.32
C ILE A 398 -20.38 24.67 -29.68
N LEU A 399 -20.72 24.83 -28.37
CA LEU A 399 -20.43 26.07 -27.62
C LEU A 399 -18.93 26.28 -27.45
N ASN A 400 -18.15 25.23 -27.16
CA ASN A 400 -16.70 25.32 -27.07
C ASN A 400 -16.05 25.69 -28.40
N ASP A 401 -16.53 25.14 -29.50
CA ASP A 401 -16.07 25.49 -30.84
C ASP A 401 -16.38 26.97 -31.16
N GLN A 402 -17.56 27.46 -30.78
CA GLN A 402 -17.96 28.89 -30.96
C GLN A 402 -17.07 29.80 -30.08
N ILE A 403 -16.80 29.46 -28.84
CA ILE A 403 -15.89 30.21 -27.95
C ILE A 403 -14.47 30.23 -28.53
N SER A 404 -13.99 29.09 -29.03
CA SER A 404 -12.65 29.02 -29.62
C SER A 404 -12.52 29.91 -30.85
N ASN A 405 -13.56 29.95 -31.69
CA ASN A 405 -13.59 30.83 -32.86
C ASN A 405 -13.63 32.32 -32.48
N LEU A 406 -14.41 32.70 -31.45
CA LEU A 406 -14.46 34.08 -30.96
C LEU A 406 -13.10 34.53 -30.35
N VAL A 407 -12.39 33.63 -29.64
CA VAL A 407 -11.06 33.92 -29.11
C VAL A 407 -10.04 34.13 -30.23
N VAL A 408 -10.14 33.37 -31.33
CA VAL A 408 -9.27 33.56 -32.51
C VAL A 408 -9.56 34.88 -33.21
N GLU A 409 -10.85 35.24 -33.39
CA GLU A 409 -11.23 36.52 -33.98
C GLU A 409 -10.79 37.74 -33.15
N THR A 410 -10.97 37.67 -31.83
CA THR A 410 -10.50 38.78 -30.93
C THR A 410 -8.99 38.89 -30.91
N SER A 411 -8.26 37.78 -30.99
CA SER A 411 -6.80 37.77 -31.08
C SER A 411 -6.29 38.32 -32.41
N SER A 412 -7.03 38.14 -33.50
CA SER A 412 -6.70 38.66 -34.82
C SER A 412 -6.98 40.15 -34.95
N THR A 413 -8.05 40.66 -34.36
CA THR A 413 -8.37 42.08 -34.32
C THR A 413 -7.36 42.86 -33.44
N HIS A 414 -6.88 42.30 -32.34
CA HIS A 414 -5.83 42.92 -31.50
C HIS A 414 -4.47 42.98 -32.20
N ARG A 415 -4.17 42.08 -33.15
CA ARG A 415 -2.94 42.13 -33.96
C ARG A 415 -3.00 43.21 -35.05
N LEU A 416 -4.19 43.47 -35.57
CA LEU A 416 -4.37 44.51 -36.62
C LEU A 416 -4.35 45.92 -36.05
N THR A 417 -4.74 46.15 -34.79
CA THR A 417 -4.69 47.43 -34.12
C THR A 417 -3.28 47.80 -33.63
N ASN A 418 -2.39 46.83 -33.42
CA ASN A 418 -1.01 47.11 -33.00
C ASN A 418 -0.01 47.28 -34.16
N ASN A 419 -0.45 47.07 -35.42
CA ASN A 419 0.39 47.33 -36.62
C ASN A 419 0.06 48.64 -37.31
N SER A 420 -0.73 49.52 -36.71
CA SER A 420 -1.12 50.83 -37.26
C SER A 420 -0.80 52.00 -36.29
N VAL A 421 0.29 51.86 -35.52
CA VAL A 421 0.92 53.02 -34.80
C VAL A 421 2.39 53.07 -35.16
#